data_9f419e9e7ef8ab676ee5e96962686886
#
_entry.id   9f419e9e7ef8ab676ee5e96962686886
#
_cell.length_a   1.000
_cell.length_b   1.000
_cell.length_c   1.000
_cell.angle_alpha   90.00
_cell.angle_beta   90.00
_cell.angle_gamma   90.00
#
_symmetry.space_group_name_H-M   'P 1'
#
loop_
_entity.id
_entity.type
_entity.pdbx_description
1 polymer ?
#
loop_
_entity_poly.entity_id
_entity_poly.type
_entity_poly.pdbx_seq_one_letter_code
_entity_poly.pdbx_strand_id
1 'polypeptide(L)'
;MEVRYEKHWSGHLNREMEFKIYGSSGKPVLFIPCQAGRFWDFEGFNMDKTWAPWIESGQVMVFACDSIDNEAWAALGADKRWRIENHEKWFNYITTELVPAINHFCYQANGYVQGIMTFGASMGAMHAANLYYRRPDLFDSCFAISGLYDNKEFFGDYCDDLVYNNCPVFYLPNLPEDHFYMDMYRNQKSIIVIGQGAWEEALLPSTRQLDTICRQKGIPTRFEYWGFDVNHDWPWWHKMVPTYLPWLLG
;
A
#
# COMPACT_ATOMS: atom_id res chain seq x y z
N MET A 1 -17.78 -1.92 -16.16
CA MET A 1 -16.77 -2.54 -15.27
C MET A 1 -17.39 -3.71 -14.50
N GLU A 2 -16.79 -4.89 -14.55
CA GLU A 2 -17.19 -6.05 -13.74
C GLU A 2 -16.76 -5.82 -12.29
N VAL A 3 -17.62 -6.19 -11.33
CA VAL A 3 -17.32 -6.12 -9.89
C VAL A 3 -17.73 -7.44 -9.26
N ARG A 4 -16.81 -8.05 -8.50
CA ARG A 4 -17.05 -9.27 -7.72
C ARG A 4 -16.80 -9.00 -6.26
N TYR A 5 -17.58 -9.63 -5.40
CA TYR A 5 -17.39 -9.63 -3.95
C TYR A 5 -16.94 -11.01 -3.52
N GLU A 6 -15.92 -11.05 -2.69
CA GLU A 6 -15.32 -12.27 -2.15
C GLU A 6 -15.21 -12.18 -0.62
N LYS A 7 -15.32 -13.33 0.01
CA LYS A 7 -15.25 -13.47 1.46
C LYS A 7 -14.56 -14.78 1.80
N HIS A 8 -13.38 -14.70 2.41
CA HIS A 8 -12.55 -15.86 2.70
C HIS A 8 -12.18 -15.91 4.19
N TRP A 9 -12.14 -17.12 4.74
CA TRP A 9 -11.67 -17.32 6.10
C TRP A 9 -10.17 -17.06 6.19
N SER A 10 -9.77 -16.24 7.16
CA SER A 10 -8.36 -16.01 7.50
C SER A 10 -7.98 -16.81 8.75
N GLY A 11 -7.01 -17.69 8.61
CA GLY A 11 -6.42 -18.41 9.75
C GLY A 11 -5.58 -17.49 10.64
N HIS A 12 -4.90 -16.48 10.06
CA HIS A 12 -4.12 -15.52 10.82
C HIS A 12 -4.98 -14.60 11.70
N LEU A 13 -6.14 -14.19 11.19
CA LEU A 13 -7.04 -13.27 11.89
C LEU A 13 -8.19 -13.98 12.62
N ASN A 14 -8.34 -15.29 12.41
CA ASN A 14 -9.41 -16.12 12.96
C ASN A 14 -10.80 -15.53 12.72
N ARG A 15 -11.03 -15.05 11.49
CA ARG A 15 -12.29 -14.47 11.03
C ARG A 15 -12.40 -14.52 9.52
N GLU A 16 -13.61 -14.26 9.02
CA GLU A 16 -13.79 -14.00 7.61
C GLU A 16 -13.27 -12.60 7.24
N MET A 17 -12.52 -12.53 6.16
CA MET A 17 -12.01 -11.30 5.57
C MET A 17 -12.65 -11.09 4.21
N GLU A 18 -12.94 -9.84 3.89
CA GLU A 18 -13.72 -9.45 2.72
C GLU A 18 -12.86 -8.64 1.75
N PHE A 19 -13.11 -8.80 0.47
CA PHE A 19 -12.51 -7.96 -0.57
C PHE A 19 -13.40 -7.88 -1.80
N LYS A 20 -13.20 -6.84 -2.61
CA LYS A 20 -13.84 -6.71 -3.91
C LYS A 20 -12.82 -6.75 -5.02
N ILE A 21 -13.22 -7.27 -6.17
CA ILE A 21 -12.43 -7.32 -7.39
C ILE A 21 -13.11 -6.45 -8.43
N TYR A 22 -12.38 -5.49 -8.99
CA TYR A 22 -12.85 -4.60 -10.04
C TYR A 22 -12.08 -4.89 -11.33
N GLY A 23 -12.80 -5.24 -12.40
CA GLY A 23 -12.23 -5.65 -13.69
C GLY A 23 -12.14 -7.16 -13.86
N SER A 24 -11.72 -7.59 -15.05
CA SER A 24 -11.71 -8.99 -15.47
C SER A 24 -10.36 -9.48 -16.02
N SER A 25 -9.36 -8.61 -16.12
CA SER A 25 -8.03 -8.94 -16.64
C SER A 25 -7.01 -7.81 -16.33
N GLY A 26 -5.75 -8.08 -16.60
CA GLY A 26 -4.65 -7.10 -16.49
C GLY A 26 -3.78 -7.28 -15.26
N LYS A 27 -2.96 -6.26 -14.98
CA LYS A 27 -2.04 -6.25 -13.84
C LYS A 27 -2.84 -6.19 -12.52
N PRO A 28 -2.57 -7.11 -11.58
CA PRO A 28 -3.21 -7.03 -10.27
C PRO A 28 -2.73 -5.80 -9.48
N VAL A 29 -3.69 -5.10 -8.90
CA VAL A 29 -3.47 -3.96 -8.01
C VAL A 29 -4.15 -4.24 -6.68
N LEU A 30 -3.38 -4.31 -5.60
CA LEU A 30 -3.91 -4.41 -4.26
C LEU A 30 -4.17 -3.00 -3.73
N PHE A 31 -5.44 -2.60 -3.70
CA PHE A 31 -5.86 -1.36 -3.05
C PHE A 31 -6.04 -1.57 -1.56
N ILE A 32 -5.37 -0.73 -0.77
CA ILE A 32 -5.45 -0.72 0.68
C ILE A 32 -6.17 0.57 1.08
N PRO A 33 -7.28 0.49 1.86
CA PRO A 33 -8.07 1.66 2.21
C PRO A 33 -7.32 2.62 3.15
N CYS A 34 -7.83 3.83 3.31
CA CYS A 34 -7.39 4.79 4.33
C CYS A 34 -7.64 4.25 5.74
N GLN A 35 -7.18 4.99 6.75
CA GLN A 35 -7.34 4.62 8.17
C GLN A 35 -8.77 4.16 8.49
N ALA A 36 -8.87 3.00 9.11
CA ALA A 36 -10.14 2.36 9.48
C ALA A 36 -11.10 2.09 8.32
N GLY A 37 -10.61 2.20 7.09
CA GLY A 37 -11.39 1.95 5.88
C GLY A 37 -11.64 0.47 5.62
N ARG A 38 -12.53 0.21 4.67
CA ARG A 38 -13.00 -1.12 4.31
C ARG A 38 -12.86 -1.35 2.80
N PHE A 39 -13.03 -2.60 2.40
CA PHE A 39 -12.96 -3.04 1.01
C PHE A 39 -13.89 -2.29 0.04
N TRP A 40 -14.95 -1.64 0.52
CA TRP A 40 -15.87 -0.84 -0.30
C TRP A 40 -15.43 0.62 -0.48
N ASP A 41 -14.39 1.09 0.20
CA ASP A 41 -13.94 2.48 0.13
C ASP A 41 -13.41 2.85 -1.25
N PHE A 42 -12.93 1.88 -2.03
CA PHE A 42 -12.52 2.11 -3.40
C PHE A 42 -13.66 2.68 -4.26
N GLU A 43 -14.87 2.14 -4.13
CA GLU A 43 -16.06 2.70 -4.79
C GLU A 43 -16.70 3.83 -3.97
N GLY A 44 -16.69 3.73 -2.64
CA GLY A 44 -17.30 4.72 -1.75
C GLY A 44 -16.71 6.12 -1.92
N PHE A 45 -15.44 6.21 -2.25
CA PHE A 45 -14.75 7.48 -2.56
C PHE A 45 -14.52 7.68 -4.07
N ASN A 46 -15.23 6.98 -4.93
CA ASN A 46 -15.16 7.11 -6.40
C ASN A 46 -13.77 6.81 -7.02
N MET A 47 -12.91 6.06 -6.35
CA MET A 47 -11.65 5.61 -6.95
C MET A 47 -11.90 4.63 -8.11
N ASP A 48 -12.96 3.82 -8.04
CA ASP A 48 -13.44 2.97 -9.13
C ASP A 48 -13.65 3.76 -10.42
N LYS A 49 -14.22 4.96 -10.33
CA LYS A 49 -14.40 5.87 -11.49
C LYS A 49 -13.09 6.47 -11.97
N THR A 50 -12.21 6.82 -11.04
CA THR A 50 -10.89 7.37 -11.38
C THR A 50 -10.03 6.32 -12.10
N TRP A 51 -10.11 5.07 -11.69
CA TRP A 51 -9.36 3.95 -12.28
C TRP A 51 -10.07 3.31 -13.47
N ALA A 52 -11.36 3.65 -13.74
CA ALA A 52 -12.18 3.05 -14.78
C ALA A 52 -11.50 2.93 -16.15
N PRO A 53 -10.76 3.93 -16.68
CA PRO A 53 -10.11 3.81 -17.98
C PRO A 53 -9.16 2.62 -18.10
N TRP A 54 -8.42 2.32 -17.03
CA TRP A 54 -7.46 1.20 -17.01
C TRP A 54 -8.11 -0.13 -16.67
N ILE A 55 -9.14 -0.11 -15.82
CA ILE A 55 -9.90 -1.31 -15.46
C ILE A 55 -10.72 -1.80 -16.66
N GLU A 56 -11.46 -0.89 -17.31
CA GLU A 56 -12.35 -1.24 -18.44
C GLU A 56 -11.59 -1.61 -19.71
N SER A 57 -10.36 -1.07 -19.86
CA SER A 57 -9.47 -1.49 -20.96
C SER A 57 -8.74 -2.80 -20.69
N GLY A 58 -8.90 -3.41 -19.50
CA GLY A 58 -8.22 -4.65 -19.13
C GLY A 58 -6.72 -4.51 -18.84
N GLN A 59 -6.25 -3.29 -18.59
CA GLN A 59 -4.86 -3.04 -18.21
C GLN A 59 -4.60 -3.40 -16.74
N VAL A 60 -5.60 -3.22 -15.87
CA VAL A 60 -5.50 -3.53 -14.44
C VAL A 60 -6.74 -4.26 -13.93
N MET A 61 -6.54 -5.08 -12.91
CA MET A 61 -7.59 -5.69 -12.09
C MET A 61 -7.33 -5.33 -10.63
N VAL A 62 -8.25 -4.58 -10.02
CA VAL A 62 -8.06 -4.04 -8.67
C VAL A 62 -8.71 -4.94 -7.64
N PHE A 63 -7.96 -5.29 -6.60
CA PHE A 63 -8.39 -6.05 -5.43
C PHE A 63 -8.43 -5.10 -4.24
N ALA A 64 -9.60 -4.68 -3.83
CA ALA A 64 -9.80 -3.79 -2.69
C ALA A 64 -10.02 -4.62 -1.42
N CYS A 65 -9.03 -4.64 -0.51
CA CYS A 65 -9.06 -5.45 0.70
C CYS A 65 -9.57 -4.68 1.92
N ASP A 66 -9.95 -5.44 2.95
CA ASP A 66 -10.24 -4.89 4.28
C ASP A 66 -8.97 -4.51 5.04
N SER A 67 -9.05 -3.47 5.87
CA SER A 67 -8.09 -3.18 6.92
C SER A 67 -8.58 -3.64 8.29
N ILE A 68 -7.66 -3.69 9.27
CA ILE A 68 -7.95 -3.89 10.68
C ILE A 68 -7.38 -2.77 11.54
N ASP A 69 -7.22 -1.59 10.99
CA ASP A 69 -6.52 -0.48 11.66
C ASP A 69 -7.10 -0.14 13.03
N ASN A 70 -8.42 -0.26 13.20
CA ASN A 70 -9.10 -0.06 14.49
C ASN A 70 -8.69 -1.07 15.59
N GLU A 71 -8.04 -2.17 15.20
CA GLU A 71 -7.49 -3.20 16.11
C GLU A 71 -5.96 -3.20 16.09
N ALA A 72 -5.34 -2.32 15.29
CA ALA A 72 -3.90 -2.26 15.06
C ALA A 72 -3.40 -0.81 15.19
N TRP A 73 -2.95 -0.19 14.12
CA TRP A 73 -2.31 1.13 14.13
C TRP A 73 -3.20 2.21 14.75
N ALA A 74 -4.49 2.24 14.46
CA ALA A 74 -5.42 3.27 14.93
C ALA A 74 -6.05 2.98 16.31
N ALA A 75 -5.76 1.85 16.94
CA ALA A 75 -6.26 1.51 18.28
C ALA A 75 -5.50 2.24 19.40
N LEU A 76 -5.46 3.58 19.38
CA LEU A 76 -4.57 4.42 20.18
C LEU A 76 -4.66 4.20 21.71
N GLY A 77 -5.80 3.75 22.22
CA GLY A 77 -6.01 3.46 23.65
C GLY A 77 -5.59 2.06 24.10
N ALA A 78 -5.20 1.18 23.16
CA ALA A 78 -4.83 -0.20 23.47
C ALA A 78 -3.33 -0.35 23.72
N ASP A 79 -2.94 -1.49 24.29
CA ASP A 79 -1.53 -1.86 24.49
C ASP A 79 -0.78 -1.86 23.16
N LYS A 80 0.38 -1.20 23.13
CA LYS A 80 1.16 -0.97 21.90
C LYS A 80 1.69 -2.26 21.29
N ARG A 81 2.13 -3.23 22.12
CA ARG A 81 2.59 -4.52 21.64
C ARG A 81 1.43 -5.31 21.01
N TRP A 82 0.28 -5.36 21.66
CA TRP A 82 -0.91 -6.02 21.13
C TRP A 82 -1.35 -5.41 19.78
N ARG A 83 -1.28 -4.09 19.65
CA ARG A 83 -1.63 -3.38 18.40
C ARG A 83 -0.76 -3.81 17.23
N ILE A 84 0.56 -3.84 17.44
CA ILE A 84 1.48 -4.21 16.36
C ILE A 84 1.48 -5.71 16.06
N GLU A 85 1.21 -6.55 17.05
CA GLU A 85 0.99 -7.99 16.84
C GLU A 85 -0.25 -8.25 15.98
N ASN A 86 -1.33 -7.50 16.16
CA ASN A 86 -2.49 -7.59 15.29
C ASN A 86 -2.17 -7.12 13.87
N HIS A 87 -1.39 -6.06 13.72
CA HIS A 87 -0.92 -5.64 12.39
C HIS A 87 -0.10 -6.75 11.70
N GLU A 88 0.77 -7.43 12.41
CA GLU A 88 1.53 -8.56 11.86
C GLU A 88 0.62 -9.73 11.43
N LYS A 89 -0.47 -10.00 12.14
CA LYS A 89 -1.47 -10.98 11.70
C LYS A 89 -2.12 -10.55 10.38
N TRP A 90 -2.45 -9.25 10.24
CA TRP A 90 -2.98 -8.71 8.99
C TRP A 90 -1.95 -8.74 7.86
N PHE A 91 -0.70 -8.40 8.13
CA PHE A 91 0.38 -8.50 7.16
C PHE A 91 0.55 -9.95 6.67
N ASN A 92 0.49 -10.92 7.57
CA ASN A 92 0.55 -12.34 7.22
C ASN A 92 -0.69 -12.78 6.43
N TYR A 93 -1.89 -12.32 6.79
CA TYR A 93 -3.10 -12.52 5.99
C TYR A 93 -2.90 -12.02 4.56
N ILE A 94 -2.45 -10.79 4.38
CA ILE A 94 -2.21 -10.23 3.03
C ILE A 94 -1.22 -11.09 2.26
N THR A 95 -0.07 -11.40 2.85
CA THR A 95 1.04 -12.02 2.12
C THR A 95 0.91 -13.52 1.91
N THR A 96 0.21 -14.24 2.79
CA THR A 96 0.13 -15.71 2.74
C THR A 96 -1.27 -16.27 2.44
N GLU A 97 -2.31 -15.45 2.49
CA GLU A 97 -3.69 -15.86 2.19
C GLU A 97 -4.27 -15.05 1.02
N LEU A 98 -4.26 -13.71 1.08
CA LEU A 98 -4.86 -12.88 0.02
C LEU A 98 -4.01 -12.88 -1.26
N VAL A 99 -2.68 -12.76 -1.20
CA VAL A 99 -1.81 -12.82 -2.38
C VAL A 99 -1.98 -14.12 -3.17
N PRO A 100 -2.00 -15.32 -2.57
CA PRO A 100 -2.37 -16.55 -3.28
C PRO A 100 -3.75 -16.51 -3.94
N ALA A 101 -4.75 -15.93 -3.29
CA ALA A 101 -6.09 -15.76 -3.87
C ALA A 101 -6.04 -14.80 -5.08
N ILE A 102 -5.35 -13.65 -4.96
CA ILE A 102 -5.12 -12.73 -6.09
C ILE A 102 -4.47 -13.47 -7.26
N ASN A 103 -3.42 -14.23 -7.01
CA ASN A 103 -2.72 -15.00 -8.03
C ASN A 103 -3.63 -16.03 -8.70
N HIS A 104 -4.52 -16.67 -7.95
CA HIS A 104 -5.50 -17.60 -8.50
C HIS A 104 -6.47 -16.88 -9.47
N PHE A 105 -7.05 -15.75 -9.05
CA PHE A 105 -7.93 -14.97 -9.94
C PHE A 105 -7.18 -14.43 -11.16
N CYS A 106 -5.95 -13.98 -11.00
CA CYS A 106 -5.13 -13.51 -12.12
C CYS A 106 -4.81 -14.62 -13.11
N TYR A 107 -4.49 -15.84 -12.62
CA TYR A 107 -4.26 -16.97 -13.49
C TYR A 107 -5.53 -17.35 -14.28
N GLN A 108 -6.69 -17.34 -13.63
CA GLN A 108 -7.97 -17.57 -14.31
C GLN A 108 -8.27 -16.52 -15.37
N ALA A 109 -7.97 -15.26 -15.09
CA ALA A 109 -8.28 -14.13 -15.96
C ALA A 109 -7.30 -13.97 -17.12
N ASN A 110 -5.99 -14.10 -16.85
CA ASN A 110 -4.91 -13.76 -17.78
C ASN A 110 -4.20 -15.00 -18.36
N GLY A 111 -4.36 -16.18 -17.73
CA GLY A 111 -3.60 -17.38 -18.07
C GLY A 111 -2.18 -17.43 -17.49
N TYR A 112 -1.77 -16.40 -16.72
CA TYR A 112 -0.47 -16.31 -16.07
C TYR A 112 -0.57 -15.50 -14.78
N VAL A 113 0.47 -15.60 -13.93
CA VAL A 113 0.63 -14.81 -12.70
C VAL A 113 1.75 -13.79 -12.92
N GLN A 114 1.59 -12.60 -12.37
CA GLN A 114 2.58 -11.54 -12.40
C GLN A 114 2.64 -10.84 -11.04
N GLY A 115 3.67 -10.01 -10.80
CA GLY A 115 3.80 -9.22 -9.57
C GLY A 115 2.62 -8.29 -9.36
N ILE A 116 2.31 -8.02 -8.10
CA ILE A 116 1.17 -7.20 -7.68
C ILE A 116 1.66 -5.78 -7.44
N MET A 117 0.91 -4.78 -7.95
CA MET A 117 1.08 -3.38 -7.55
C MET A 117 0.36 -3.15 -6.23
N THR A 118 1.04 -2.57 -5.24
CA THR A 118 0.36 -2.03 -4.04
C THR A 118 -0.08 -0.60 -4.30
N PHE A 119 -1.30 -0.25 -3.88
CA PHE A 119 -1.86 1.10 -4.02
C PHE A 119 -2.63 1.50 -2.77
N GLY A 120 -2.44 2.71 -2.30
CA GLY A 120 -3.22 3.30 -1.22
C GLY A 120 -2.96 4.79 -1.03
N ALA A 121 -3.84 5.43 -0.27
CA ALA A 121 -3.71 6.82 0.17
C ALA A 121 -3.74 6.89 1.70
N SER A 122 -3.10 7.92 2.29
CA SER A 122 -3.06 8.11 3.75
C SER A 122 -2.46 6.88 4.46
N MET A 123 -3.12 6.31 5.45
CA MET A 123 -2.70 5.06 6.11
C MET A 123 -2.60 3.88 5.11
N GLY A 124 -3.46 3.84 4.09
CA GLY A 124 -3.35 2.85 3.03
C GLY A 124 -2.02 2.96 2.25
N ALA A 125 -1.49 4.17 2.07
CA ALA A 125 -0.18 4.39 1.46
C ALA A 125 0.97 3.92 2.36
N MET A 126 0.85 4.10 3.68
CA MET A 126 1.79 3.57 4.67
C MET A 126 1.88 2.04 4.52
N HIS A 127 0.75 1.36 4.50
CA HIS A 127 0.69 -0.09 4.34
C HIS A 127 1.15 -0.55 2.95
N ALA A 128 0.78 0.17 1.88
CA ALA A 128 1.20 -0.15 0.52
C ALA A 128 2.73 -0.10 0.37
N ALA A 129 3.37 0.95 0.87
CA ALA A 129 4.82 1.08 0.85
C ALA A 129 5.50 0.02 1.74
N ASN A 130 4.96 -0.25 2.94
CA ASN A 130 5.52 -1.26 3.83
C ASN A 130 5.43 -2.68 3.25
N LEU A 131 4.32 -3.04 2.63
CA LEU A 131 4.17 -4.32 1.90
C LEU A 131 5.20 -4.44 0.78
N TYR A 132 5.34 -3.40 -0.04
CA TYR A 132 6.30 -3.36 -1.15
C TYR A 132 7.74 -3.52 -0.65
N TYR A 133 8.18 -2.73 0.33
CA TYR A 133 9.57 -2.80 0.80
C TYR A 133 9.87 -4.06 1.63
N ARG A 134 8.91 -4.63 2.34
CA ARG A 134 9.10 -5.89 3.08
C ARG A 134 9.03 -7.13 2.20
N ARG A 135 8.27 -7.09 1.10
CA ARG A 135 8.05 -8.25 0.23
C ARG A 135 8.09 -7.87 -1.25
N PRO A 136 9.24 -7.36 -1.74
CA PRO A 136 9.41 -7.05 -3.16
C PRO A 136 9.35 -8.29 -4.07
N ASP A 137 9.41 -9.49 -3.49
CA ASP A 137 9.19 -10.76 -4.16
C ASP A 137 7.72 -11.01 -4.52
N LEU A 138 6.78 -10.39 -3.81
CA LEU A 138 5.34 -10.48 -4.06
C LEU A 138 4.80 -9.23 -4.76
N PHE A 139 5.34 -8.08 -4.39
CA PHE A 139 4.89 -6.77 -4.85
C PHE A 139 5.97 -6.13 -5.71
N ASP A 140 5.74 -6.07 -7.02
CA ASP A 140 6.72 -5.58 -8.00
C ASP A 140 6.59 -4.08 -8.30
N SER A 141 5.59 -3.44 -7.75
CA SER A 141 5.39 -2.00 -7.90
C SER A 141 4.57 -1.42 -6.75
N CYS A 142 4.77 -0.13 -6.49
CA CYS A 142 4.09 0.59 -5.41
C CYS A 142 3.64 1.97 -5.87
N PHE A 143 2.38 2.30 -5.57
CA PHE A 143 1.84 3.64 -5.71
C PHE A 143 1.28 4.11 -4.37
N ALA A 144 2.04 4.92 -3.65
CA ALA A 144 1.68 5.41 -2.33
C ALA A 144 1.42 6.92 -2.36
N ILE A 145 0.24 7.36 -1.91
CA ILE A 145 -0.17 8.76 -1.94
C ILE A 145 -0.36 9.27 -0.50
N SER A 146 0.34 10.33 -0.11
CA SER A 146 0.18 11.00 1.19
C SER A 146 0.31 10.05 2.39
N GLY A 147 1.34 9.20 2.40
CA GLY A 147 1.58 8.19 3.44
C GLY A 147 2.48 8.70 4.57
N LEU A 148 2.48 7.96 5.66
CA LEU A 148 3.37 8.08 6.81
C LEU A 148 4.30 6.88 6.85
N TYR A 149 5.60 7.06 7.12
CA TYR A 149 6.58 5.97 7.00
C TYR A 149 7.40 5.72 8.27
N ASP A 150 7.03 6.38 9.37
CA ASP A 150 7.56 6.17 10.72
C ASP A 150 6.44 5.80 11.71
N ASN A 151 6.80 5.66 13.00
CA ASN A 151 5.87 5.25 14.05
C ASN A 151 5.30 6.41 14.89
N LYS A 152 5.74 7.66 14.66
CA LYS A 152 5.55 8.79 15.61
C LYS A 152 4.09 9.08 15.89
N GLU A 153 3.27 9.15 14.86
CA GLU A 153 1.85 9.47 14.98
C GLU A 153 1.07 8.42 15.81
N PHE A 154 1.40 7.15 15.63
CA PHE A 154 0.61 6.05 16.18
C PHE A 154 1.22 5.37 17.39
N PHE A 155 2.53 5.35 17.52
CA PHE A 155 3.26 4.66 18.59
C PHE A 155 4.10 5.61 19.45
N GLY A 156 4.31 6.88 19.02
CA GLY A 156 5.17 7.83 19.72
C GLY A 156 6.61 7.29 19.84
N ASP A 157 7.15 7.28 21.05
CA ASP A 157 8.51 6.80 21.32
C ASP A 157 8.62 5.26 21.43
N TYR A 158 7.49 4.54 21.35
CA TYR A 158 7.52 3.07 21.40
C TYR A 158 7.96 2.49 20.07
N CYS A 159 9.04 1.70 20.11
CA CYS A 159 9.55 0.99 18.96
C CYS A 159 10.18 -0.33 19.42
N ASP A 160 9.44 -1.41 19.28
CA ASP A 160 9.95 -2.76 19.44
C ASP A 160 10.34 -3.37 18.08
N ASP A 161 10.69 -4.65 18.06
CA ASP A 161 11.06 -5.39 16.84
C ASP A 161 9.97 -5.36 15.77
N LEU A 162 8.70 -5.45 16.16
CA LEU A 162 7.59 -5.44 15.22
C LEU A 162 7.31 -4.04 14.68
N VAL A 163 7.33 -3.01 15.52
CA VAL A 163 7.19 -1.62 15.04
C VAL A 163 8.36 -1.26 14.13
N TYR A 164 9.59 -1.63 14.50
CA TYR A 164 10.76 -1.44 13.65
C TYR A 164 10.57 -2.05 12.27
N ASN A 165 10.13 -3.31 12.20
CA ASN A 165 9.92 -4.02 10.94
C ASN A 165 8.75 -3.48 10.10
N ASN A 166 7.91 -2.61 10.66
CA ASN A 166 6.78 -2.00 9.95
C ASN A 166 6.99 -0.50 9.61
N CYS A 167 8.20 0.02 9.84
CA CYS A 167 8.56 1.39 9.50
C CYS A 167 9.74 1.40 8.50
N PRO A 168 9.49 1.65 7.21
CA PRO A 168 10.54 1.64 6.18
C PRO A 168 11.73 2.54 6.50
N VAL A 169 11.51 3.67 7.16
CA VAL A 169 12.58 4.59 7.56
C VAL A 169 13.52 4.01 8.64
N PHE A 170 13.15 2.91 9.29
CA PHE A 170 13.99 2.26 10.30
C PHE A 170 14.76 1.07 9.74
N TYR A 171 14.12 0.17 8.98
CA TYR A 171 14.79 -1.04 8.54
C TYR A 171 15.57 -0.86 7.22
N LEU A 172 15.11 0.00 6.28
CA LEU A 172 15.81 0.17 5.01
C LEU A 172 17.26 0.66 5.15
N PRO A 173 17.59 1.61 6.04
CA PRO A 173 18.97 2.03 6.25
C PRO A 173 19.90 0.87 6.64
N ASN A 174 19.36 -0.11 7.36
CA ASN A 174 20.11 -1.24 7.90
C ASN A 174 20.10 -2.46 6.97
N LEU A 175 19.38 -2.41 5.86
CA LEU A 175 19.38 -3.50 4.88
C LEU A 175 20.76 -3.55 4.18
N PRO A 176 21.48 -4.69 4.18
CA PRO A 176 22.77 -4.81 3.50
C PRO A 176 22.67 -4.47 2.01
N GLU A 177 23.73 -3.87 1.45
CA GLU A 177 23.74 -3.48 0.02
C GLU A 177 23.72 -4.69 -0.93
N ASP A 178 24.23 -5.82 -0.48
CA ASP A 178 24.24 -7.11 -1.17
C ASP A 178 23.02 -7.97 -0.88
N HIS A 179 22.04 -7.44 -0.13
CA HIS A 179 20.79 -8.16 0.10
C HIS A 179 20.03 -8.33 -1.21
N PHE A 180 19.51 -9.54 -1.48
CA PHE A 180 18.84 -9.88 -2.74
C PHE A 180 17.61 -9.00 -3.06
N TYR A 181 16.97 -8.37 -2.08
CA TYR A 181 15.91 -7.39 -2.29
C TYR A 181 16.40 -6.11 -2.97
N MET A 182 17.67 -5.75 -2.80
CA MET A 182 18.23 -4.56 -3.45
C MET A 182 18.18 -4.67 -4.98
N ASP A 183 18.43 -5.86 -5.53
CA ASP A 183 18.30 -6.10 -6.97
C ASP A 183 16.85 -6.07 -7.44
N MET A 184 15.92 -6.55 -6.60
CA MET A 184 14.48 -6.44 -6.88
C MET A 184 14.05 -4.97 -6.95
N TYR A 185 14.38 -4.15 -5.93
CA TYR A 185 14.03 -2.72 -5.93
C TYR A 185 14.60 -1.98 -7.15
N ARG A 186 15.85 -2.28 -7.56
CA ARG A 186 16.50 -1.63 -8.71
C ARG A 186 15.80 -1.91 -10.04
N ASN A 187 15.08 -3.02 -10.14
CA ASN A 187 14.37 -3.47 -11.35
C ASN A 187 12.86 -3.26 -11.30
N GLN A 188 12.36 -2.64 -10.23
CA GLN A 188 10.93 -2.42 -10.00
C GLN A 188 10.59 -0.93 -10.03
N LYS A 189 9.30 -0.62 -10.18
CA LYS A 189 8.81 0.76 -10.19
C LYS A 189 8.04 1.06 -8.91
N SER A 190 8.43 2.12 -8.22
CA SER A 190 7.67 2.63 -7.08
C SER A 190 7.62 4.15 -7.09
N ILE A 191 6.49 4.68 -6.67
CA ILE A 191 6.28 6.12 -6.56
C ILE A 191 5.56 6.47 -5.26
N ILE A 192 6.07 7.50 -4.62
CA ILE A 192 5.49 8.13 -3.43
C ILE A 192 5.16 9.57 -3.79
N VAL A 193 3.89 9.93 -3.66
CA VAL A 193 3.39 11.28 -3.99
C VAL A 193 2.80 11.88 -2.74
N ILE A 194 3.08 13.17 -2.48
CA ILE A 194 2.54 13.88 -1.33
C ILE A 194 2.28 15.35 -1.68
N GLY A 195 1.22 15.92 -1.12
CA GLY A 195 1.00 17.37 -1.10
C GLY A 195 1.86 18.07 -0.04
N GLN A 196 1.77 19.38 0.01
CA GLN A 196 2.42 20.20 1.05
C GLN A 196 1.42 21.17 1.71
N GLY A 197 0.14 21.02 1.43
CA GLY A 197 -0.95 21.80 1.99
C GLY A 197 -1.47 21.25 3.31
N ALA A 198 -2.69 21.63 3.66
CA ALA A 198 -3.31 21.27 4.94
C ALA A 198 -3.36 19.75 5.16
N TRP A 199 -2.99 19.33 6.37
CA TRP A 199 -3.00 17.94 6.87
C TRP A 199 -1.88 17.05 6.31
N GLU A 200 -0.96 17.61 5.51
CA GLU A 200 0.24 16.91 5.02
C GLU A 200 1.47 17.19 5.92
N GLU A 201 1.41 18.16 6.81
CA GLU A 201 2.54 18.65 7.60
C GLU A 201 3.16 17.56 8.48
N ALA A 202 2.32 16.69 9.07
CA ALA A 202 2.77 15.59 9.93
C ALA A 202 3.44 14.44 9.11
N LEU A 203 3.10 14.31 7.83
CA LEU A 203 3.54 13.21 6.96
C LEU A 203 4.84 13.54 6.22
N LEU A 204 5.04 14.82 5.88
CA LEU A 204 6.19 15.29 5.12
C LEU A 204 7.56 14.92 5.71
N PRO A 205 7.79 14.99 7.06
CA PRO A 205 9.09 14.63 7.62
C PRO A 205 9.50 13.18 7.33
N SER A 206 8.59 12.21 7.55
CA SER A 206 8.87 10.80 7.29
C SER A 206 8.99 10.49 5.80
N THR A 207 8.22 11.18 4.94
CA THR A 207 8.35 11.07 3.48
C THR A 207 9.71 11.55 2.98
N ARG A 208 10.19 12.71 3.47
CA ARG A 208 11.52 13.24 3.12
C ARG A 208 12.66 12.36 3.66
N GLN A 209 12.46 11.77 4.84
CA GLN A 209 13.42 10.82 5.39
C GLN A 209 13.50 9.58 4.51
N LEU A 210 12.37 9.01 4.09
CA LEU A 210 12.34 7.86 3.19
C LEU A 210 12.95 8.16 1.82
N ASP A 211 12.69 9.34 1.24
CA ASP A 211 13.34 9.81 0.01
C ASP A 211 14.87 9.82 0.16
N THR A 212 15.37 10.40 1.24
CA THR A 212 16.80 10.43 1.53
C THR A 212 17.40 9.03 1.63
N ILE A 213 16.73 8.12 2.36
CA ILE A 213 17.14 6.72 2.51
C ILE A 213 17.18 6.01 1.17
N CYS A 214 16.13 6.13 0.36
CA CYS A 214 16.06 5.49 -0.96
C CYS A 214 17.20 5.96 -1.86
N ARG A 215 17.49 7.26 -1.89
CA ARG A 215 18.62 7.81 -2.65
C ARG A 215 19.97 7.26 -2.17
N GLN A 216 20.19 7.23 -0.86
CA GLN A 216 21.44 6.71 -0.26
C GLN A 216 21.64 5.22 -0.55
N LYS A 217 20.56 4.44 -0.57
CA LYS A 217 20.59 3.01 -0.85
C LYS A 217 20.55 2.67 -2.35
N GLY A 218 20.40 3.65 -3.24
CA GLY A 218 20.23 3.39 -4.67
C GLY A 218 18.93 2.64 -5.00
N ILE A 219 17.88 2.84 -4.20
CA ILE A 219 16.53 2.34 -4.47
C ILE A 219 15.83 3.38 -5.35
N PRO A 220 15.38 3.05 -6.57
CA PRO A 220 14.90 4.02 -7.55
C PRO A 220 13.45 4.43 -7.33
N THR A 221 12.99 4.53 -6.08
CA THR A 221 11.66 5.05 -5.76
C THR A 221 11.57 6.51 -6.20
N ARG A 222 10.55 6.82 -6.99
CA ARG A 222 10.25 8.18 -7.41
C ARG A 222 9.49 8.90 -6.31
N PHE A 223 9.95 10.09 -5.90
CA PHE A 223 9.27 10.95 -4.92
C PHE A 223 8.77 12.21 -5.61
N GLU A 224 7.49 12.53 -5.43
CA GLU A 224 6.83 13.68 -6.01
C GLU A 224 6.18 14.54 -4.92
N TYR A 225 6.61 15.78 -4.83
CA TYR A 225 6.10 16.75 -3.88
C TYR A 225 5.24 17.78 -4.63
N TRP A 226 3.93 17.73 -4.44
CA TRP A 226 3.00 18.70 -5.03
C TRP A 226 2.98 20.01 -4.25
N GLY A 227 2.29 21.02 -4.74
CA GLY A 227 2.29 22.38 -4.20
C GLY A 227 1.71 22.50 -2.78
N PHE A 228 1.86 23.69 -2.20
CA PHE A 228 1.32 24.02 -0.88
C PHE A 228 -0.22 24.23 -0.88
N ASP A 229 -0.84 24.25 -2.03
CA ASP A 229 -2.28 24.26 -2.25
C ASP A 229 -2.88 22.84 -2.30
N VAL A 230 -2.05 21.80 -2.22
CA VAL A 230 -2.44 20.40 -2.32
C VAL A 230 -2.57 19.80 -0.92
N ASN A 231 -3.84 19.62 -0.52
CA ASN A 231 -4.21 19.14 0.81
C ASN A 231 -4.34 17.61 0.85
N HIS A 232 -4.35 17.04 2.06
CA HIS A 232 -4.57 15.63 2.34
C HIS A 232 -6.04 15.25 2.11
N ASP A 233 -6.47 15.13 0.84
CA ASP A 233 -7.88 14.90 0.53
C ASP A 233 -8.08 14.26 -0.86
N TRP A 234 -9.17 13.55 -1.02
CA TRP A 234 -9.60 12.81 -2.20
C TRP A 234 -9.54 13.60 -3.53
N PRO A 235 -9.97 14.88 -3.62
CA PRO A 235 -9.90 15.63 -4.87
C PRO A 235 -8.49 15.72 -5.47
N TRP A 236 -7.47 15.71 -4.63
CA TRP A 236 -6.07 15.70 -5.06
C TRP A 236 -5.61 14.30 -5.43
N TRP A 237 -5.96 13.29 -4.65
CA TRP A 237 -5.62 11.90 -4.93
C TRP A 237 -6.23 11.42 -6.25
N HIS A 238 -7.44 11.86 -6.60
CA HIS A 238 -8.05 11.63 -7.89
C HIS A 238 -7.26 12.22 -9.07
N LYS A 239 -6.55 13.33 -8.87
CA LYS A 239 -5.67 13.93 -9.89
C LYS A 239 -4.33 13.22 -9.97
N MET A 240 -3.80 12.72 -8.85
CA MET A 240 -2.52 12.03 -8.79
C MET A 240 -2.56 10.69 -9.52
N VAL A 241 -3.67 9.96 -9.45
CA VAL A 241 -3.80 8.66 -10.12
C VAL A 241 -3.57 8.76 -11.63
N PRO A 242 -4.31 9.54 -12.41
CA PRO A 242 -4.10 9.61 -13.86
C PRO A 242 -2.76 10.25 -14.24
N THR A 243 -2.15 11.01 -13.33
CA THR A 243 -0.84 11.63 -13.58
C THR A 243 0.29 10.58 -13.56
N TYR A 244 0.23 9.60 -12.68
CA TYR A 244 1.36 8.70 -12.45
C TYR A 244 1.11 7.23 -12.80
N LEU A 245 -0.14 6.79 -12.83
CA LEU A 245 -0.46 5.40 -13.15
C LEU A 245 0.04 4.96 -14.53
N PRO A 246 -0.05 5.78 -15.62
CA PRO A 246 0.52 5.40 -16.91
C PRO A 246 2.03 5.10 -16.87
N TRP A 247 2.79 5.84 -16.05
CA TRP A 247 4.22 5.58 -15.88
C TRP A 247 4.48 4.26 -15.14
N LEU A 248 3.64 3.91 -14.17
CA LEU A 248 3.78 2.64 -13.44
C LEU A 248 3.45 1.43 -14.32
N LEU A 249 2.50 1.59 -15.24
CA LEU A 249 2.02 0.48 -16.11
C LEU A 249 2.89 0.25 -17.35
N GLY A 250 3.65 1.22 -17.78
CA GLY A 250 4.41 1.02 -19.00
C GLY A 250 5.47 1.87 -19.37
#